data_fb93c0e0a8b958a5942a07c4539324db
#
_entry.id   fb93c0e0a8b958a5942a07c4539324db
#
_cell.length_a   1.000
_cell.length_b   1.000
_cell.length_c   1.000
_cell.angle_alpha   90.00
_cell.angle_beta   90.00
_cell.angle_gamma   90.00
#
_symmetry.space_group_name_H-M   'P 1'
#
loop_
_entity.id
_entity.type
_entity.pdbx_description
1 polymer ?
#
loop_
_entity_poly.entity_id
_entity_poly.type
_entity_poly.pdbx_seq_one_letter_code
_entity_poly.pdbx_strand_id
1 'polypeptide(L)'
;MKKADENLEVSRKSRNFATAFRRNRWHRSMCGLAMLRWNDKQYLIIINKMDLIKVAEEAFATGKKFPEFKAGDTITVAYKIVEGTKERIQLYRGVVIKISGHGDKKRFTVRKMSGTVGVERIFPIESPAIDSIEVNKRGKVRRAKLYYLRALTGKKARIAEKKTVQKNAE
;
A
#
# COMPACT_ATOMS: atom_id res chain seq x y z
N MET A 1 -6.19 -36.74 34.11
CA MET A 1 -5.28 -36.05 35.03
C MET A 1 -3.91 -35.71 34.46
N LYS A 2 -3.46 -36.23 33.29
CA LYS A 2 -2.11 -35.92 32.73
C LYS A 2 -1.98 -34.60 31.91
N LYS A 3 -3.08 -34.00 31.44
CA LYS A 3 -3.02 -32.72 30.66
C LYS A 3 -2.91 -31.44 31.49
N ALA A 4 -3.19 -31.50 32.79
CA ALA A 4 -3.08 -30.35 33.68
C ALA A 4 -1.64 -30.04 34.10
N ASP A 5 -0.80 -31.08 34.15
CA ASP A 5 0.58 -30.96 34.61
C ASP A 5 1.52 -30.35 33.53
N GLU A 6 1.27 -30.65 32.23
CA GLU A 6 2.05 -30.07 31.13
C GLU A 6 1.90 -28.56 31.00
N ASN A 7 0.68 -28.04 31.25
CA ASN A 7 0.44 -26.58 31.21
C ASN A 7 1.09 -25.83 32.38
N LEU A 8 1.26 -26.50 33.52
CA LEU A 8 1.95 -25.93 34.68
C LEU A 8 3.46 -25.89 34.50
N GLU A 9 4.07 -26.85 33.79
CA GLU A 9 5.49 -26.82 33.47
C GLU A 9 5.87 -25.72 32.45
N VAL A 10 5.05 -25.52 31.41
CA VAL A 10 5.24 -24.44 30.42
C VAL A 10 5.12 -23.09 31.09
N SER A 11 4.17 -22.90 32.02
CA SER A 11 4.01 -21.66 32.79
C SER A 11 5.15 -21.41 33.78
N ARG A 12 5.80 -22.43 34.31
CA ARG A 12 6.98 -22.30 35.18
C ARG A 12 8.24 -21.97 34.39
N LYS A 13 8.43 -22.52 33.17
CA LYS A 13 9.53 -22.19 32.27
C LYS A 13 9.45 -20.74 31.79
N SER A 14 8.28 -20.22 31.48
CA SER A 14 8.13 -18.80 31.04
C SER A 14 8.42 -17.80 32.16
N ARG A 15 8.05 -18.11 33.41
CA ARG A 15 8.35 -17.26 34.58
C ARG A 15 9.85 -17.22 34.93
N ASN A 16 10.56 -18.35 34.76
CA ASN A 16 12.00 -18.41 34.99
C ASN A 16 12.80 -17.61 33.93
N PHE A 17 12.27 -17.50 32.69
CA PHE A 17 12.90 -16.70 31.64
C PHE A 17 12.85 -15.19 31.93
N ALA A 18 11.73 -14.69 32.47
CA ALA A 18 11.57 -13.27 32.82
C ALA A 18 12.45 -12.83 34.02
N THR A 19 12.72 -13.75 34.97
CA THR A 19 13.58 -13.46 36.12
C THR A 19 15.07 -13.54 35.77
N ALA A 20 15.46 -14.38 34.82
CA ALA A 20 16.85 -14.45 34.32
C ALA A 20 17.27 -13.17 33.59
N PHE A 21 16.32 -12.54 32.85
CA PHE A 21 16.60 -11.29 32.13
C PHE A 21 16.83 -10.07 33.08
N ARG A 22 16.26 -10.10 34.29
CA ARG A 22 16.47 -9.02 35.28
C ARG A 22 17.81 -9.10 36.02
N ARG A 23 18.44 -10.27 36.08
CA ARG A 23 19.66 -10.49 36.89
C ARG A 23 20.96 -10.12 36.14
N ASN A 24 20.94 -9.99 34.81
CA ASN A 24 22.13 -9.73 33.99
C ASN A 24 22.45 -8.27 33.73
N ARG A 25 21.93 -7.33 34.54
CA ARG A 25 22.23 -5.90 34.40
C ARG A 25 23.63 -5.50 34.94
N TRP A 26 24.38 -6.40 35.56
CA TRP A 26 25.63 -6.04 36.29
C TRP A 26 26.95 -6.55 35.68
N HIS A 27 26.93 -7.28 34.57
CA HIS A 27 28.16 -7.68 33.88
C HIS A 27 28.29 -7.03 32.50
N ARG A 28 28.32 -5.69 32.50
CA ARG A 28 28.54 -4.91 31.28
C ARG A 28 29.98 -4.38 31.26
N SER A 29 30.96 -5.26 31.54
CA SER A 29 32.35 -4.95 31.31
C SER A 29 33.10 -6.25 30.98
N MET A 30 33.67 -6.30 29.78
CA MET A 30 34.73 -7.23 29.34
C MET A 30 34.35 -8.63 28.81
N CYS A 31 33.19 -8.85 28.17
CA CYS A 31 33.05 -10.03 27.27
C CYS A 31 32.11 -9.77 26.09
N GLY A 32 32.15 -8.55 25.53
CA GLY A 32 31.14 -8.03 24.59
C GLY A 32 31.24 -8.54 23.15
N LEU A 33 32.30 -9.24 22.74
CA LEU A 33 32.52 -9.57 21.32
C LEU A 33 32.21 -11.02 20.93
N ALA A 34 32.15 -11.95 21.88
CA ALA A 34 31.90 -13.37 21.57
C ALA A 34 30.42 -13.79 21.64
N MET A 35 29.58 -13.12 22.45
CA MET A 35 28.15 -13.45 22.57
C MET A 35 27.28 -12.83 21.50
N LEU A 36 27.70 -11.74 20.86
CA LEU A 36 26.95 -11.10 19.73
C LEU A 36 26.89 -12.00 18.49
N ARG A 37 27.86 -12.92 18.32
CA ARG A 37 27.97 -13.73 17.11
C ARG A 37 26.97 -14.89 16.99
N TRP A 38 26.38 -15.33 18.11
CA TRP A 38 25.39 -16.43 18.09
C TRP A 38 23.93 -15.90 18.01
N ASN A 39 23.70 -14.74 18.61
CA ASN A 39 22.39 -14.08 18.58
C ASN A 39 22.09 -13.46 17.20
N ASP A 40 23.12 -12.93 16.50
CA ASP A 40 22.95 -12.32 15.19
C ASP A 40 22.53 -13.32 14.11
N LYS A 41 23.01 -14.56 14.19
CA LYS A 41 22.57 -15.62 13.27
C LYS A 41 21.10 -16.04 13.49
N GLN A 42 20.64 -16.07 14.73
CA GLN A 42 19.24 -16.37 15.04
C GLN A 42 18.32 -15.22 14.62
N TYR A 43 18.71 -13.97 14.82
CA TYR A 43 17.97 -12.80 14.33
C TYR A 43 17.95 -12.73 12.80
N LEU A 44 19.08 -13.00 12.13
CA LEU A 44 19.15 -13.06 10.67
C LEU A 44 18.27 -14.18 10.08
N ILE A 45 18.19 -15.34 10.74
CA ILE A 45 17.32 -16.43 10.32
C ILE A 45 15.84 -16.07 10.51
N ILE A 46 15.48 -15.36 11.58
CA ILE A 46 14.12 -14.91 11.85
C ILE A 46 13.74 -13.78 10.87
N ILE A 47 14.61 -12.84 10.60
CA ILE A 47 14.42 -11.75 9.64
C ILE A 47 14.27 -12.32 8.22
N ASN A 48 15.16 -13.23 7.80
CA ASN A 48 15.06 -13.89 6.49
C ASN A 48 13.79 -14.75 6.36
N LYS A 49 13.27 -15.30 7.47
CA LYS A 49 12.02 -16.09 7.44
C LYS A 49 10.77 -15.21 7.33
N MET A 50 10.86 -13.91 7.68
CA MET A 50 9.73 -12.97 7.58
C MET A 50 9.70 -12.20 6.26
N ASP A 51 10.74 -12.22 5.45
CA ASP A 51 10.88 -11.38 4.26
C ASP A 51 10.47 -12.06 2.93
N LEU A 52 9.89 -13.29 2.99
CA LEU A 52 9.37 -13.97 1.79
C LEU A 52 8.31 -13.13 1.05
N ILE A 53 7.54 -12.33 1.78
CA ILE A 53 6.54 -11.43 1.18
C ILE A 53 7.24 -10.30 0.43
N LYS A 54 8.30 -9.71 0.99
CA LYS A 54 9.07 -8.66 0.32
C LYS A 54 9.77 -9.18 -0.94
N VAL A 55 10.37 -10.35 -0.87
CA VAL A 55 10.97 -11.00 -2.03
C VAL A 55 9.94 -11.22 -3.15
N ALA A 56 8.73 -11.66 -2.79
CA ALA A 56 7.65 -11.79 -3.74
C ALA A 56 7.18 -10.43 -4.28
N GLU A 57 7.04 -9.42 -3.43
CA GLU A 57 6.67 -8.05 -3.82
C GLU A 57 7.71 -7.45 -4.79
N GLU A 58 9.00 -7.61 -4.51
CA GLU A 58 10.10 -7.18 -5.39
C GLU A 58 10.09 -7.92 -6.74
N ALA A 59 9.83 -9.23 -6.74
CA ALA A 59 9.74 -10.02 -7.97
C ALA A 59 8.55 -9.63 -8.86
N PHE A 60 7.45 -9.15 -8.27
CA PHE A 60 6.25 -8.71 -8.99
C PHE A 60 6.18 -7.19 -9.19
N ALA A 61 7.11 -6.43 -8.63
CA ALA A 61 7.16 -4.98 -8.83
C ALA A 61 7.41 -4.65 -10.30
N THR A 62 6.47 -3.96 -10.91
CA THR A 62 6.56 -3.56 -12.33
C THR A 62 7.54 -2.40 -12.56
N GLY A 63 7.96 -1.71 -11.50
CA GLY A 63 8.90 -0.58 -11.56
C GLY A 63 8.42 0.62 -12.38
N LYS A 64 7.16 0.65 -12.78
CA LYS A 64 6.58 1.74 -13.59
C LYS A 64 6.42 2.99 -12.74
N LYS A 65 6.95 4.10 -13.20
CA LYS A 65 6.77 5.41 -12.57
C LYS A 65 5.57 6.12 -13.17
N PHE A 66 4.57 6.38 -12.36
CA PHE A 66 3.38 7.13 -12.76
C PHE A 66 3.41 8.55 -12.21
N PRO A 67 2.74 9.51 -12.87
CA PRO A 67 2.63 10.87 -12.37
C PRO A 67 1.90 10.93 -11.03
N GLU A 68 2.25 11.89 -10.20
CA GLU A 68 1.57 12.11 -8.92
C GLU A 68 0.19 12.72 -9.15
N PHE A 69 -0.82 12.10 -8.59
CA PHE A 69 -2.19 12.57 -8.59
C PHE A 69 -2.84 12.41 -7.20
N LYS A 70 -3.90 13.15 -6.96
CA LYS A 70 -4.65 13.18 -5.71
C LYS A 70 -6.12 12.83 -5.93
N ALA A 71 -6.85 12.57 -4.84
CA ALA A 71 -8.30 12.47 -4.90
C ALA A 71 -8.89 13.78 -5.45
N GLY A 72 -9.84 13.67 -6.37
CA GLY A 72 -10.45 14.81 -7.08
C GLY A 72 -9.87 15.10 -8.45
N ASP A 73 -8.70 14.55 -8.77
CA ASP A 73 -8.11 14.74 -10.09
C ASP A 73 -8.84 13.89 -11.13
N THR A 74 -8.94 14.42 -12.35
CA THR A 74 -9.45 13.66 -13.50
C THR A 74 -8.26 13.05 -14.21
N ILE A 75 -8.25 11.72 -14.28
CA ILE A 75 -7.18 10.95 -14.89
C ILE A 75 -7.72 10.06 -16.02
N THR A 76 -6.85 9.71 -16.95
CA THR A 76 -7.08 8.66 -17.95
C THR A 76 -6.11 7.52 -17.65
N VAL A 77 -6.66 6.33 -17.43
CA VAL A 77 -5.90 5.10 -17.21
C VAL A 77 -5.98 4.26 -18.47
N ALA A 78 -4.84 3.98 -19.08
CA ALA A 78 -4.71 3.00 -20.15
C ALA A 78 -4.59 1.61 -19.54
N TYR A 79 -5.64 0.80 -19.69
CA TYR A 79 -5.71 -0.53 -19.11
C TYR A 79 -5.67 -1.58 -20.20
N LYS A 80 -4.69 -2.50 -20.10
CA LYS A 80 -4.49 -3.61 -21.01
C LYS A 80 -5.48 -4.72 -20.67
N ILE A 81 -6.28 -5.11 -21.65
CA ILE A 81 -7.23 -6.21 -21.55
C ILE A 81 -6.73 -7.33 -22.46
N VAL A 82 -6.64 -8.53 -21.90
CA VAL A 82 -6.28 -9.76 -22.62
C VAL A 82 -7.55 -10.59 -22.80
N GLU A 83 -7.96 -10.79 -24.04
CA GLU A 83 -9.15 -11.56 -24.40
C GLU A 83 -8.73 -12.76 -25.28
N GLY A 84 -8.47 -13.91 -24.63
CA GLY A 84 -7.89 -15.06 -25.31
C GLY A 84 -6.50 -14.73 -25.88
N THR A 85 -6.36 -14.76 -27.20
CA THR A 85 -5.11 -14.45 -27.91
C THR A 85 -4.95 -12.98 -28.28
N LYS A 86 -5.99 -12.17 -28.10
CA LYS A 86 -5.98 -10.74 -28.46
C LYS A 86 -5.74 -9.88 -27.26
N GLU A 87 -4.89 -8.88 -27.42
CA GLU A 87 -4.64 -7.85 -26.42
C GLU A 87 -5.12 -6.50 -26.93
N ARG A 88 -5.83 -5.74 -26.09
CA ARG A 88 -6.25 -4.37 -26.41
C ARG A 88 -6.08 -3.45 -25.24
N ILE A 89 -5.81 -2.18 -25.50
CA ILE A 89 -5.73 -1.12 -24.51
C ILE A 89 -7.08 -0.40 -24.45
N GLN A 90 -7.66 -0.33 -23.25
CA GLN A 90 -8.89 0.42 -22.99
C GLN A 90 -8.57 1.66 -22.15
N LEU A 91 -8.97 2.82 -22.66
CA LEU A 91 -8.85 4.08 -21.94
C LEU A 91 -10.02 4.25 -20.96
N TYR A 92 -9.69 4.36 -19.67
CA TYR A 92 -10.65 4.60 -18.61
C TYR A 92 -10.46 6.00 -18.04
N ARG A 93 -11.23 6.98 -18.57
CA ARG A 93 -11.19 8.37 -18.12
C ARG A 93 -12.21 8.61 -17.02
N GLY A 94 -11.79 9.12 -15.87
CA GLY A 94 -12.70 9.39 -14.77
C GLY A 94 -12.04 10.22 -13.66
N VAL A 95 -12.81 10.43 -12.59
CA VAL A 95 -12.38 11.19 -11.41
C VAL A 95 -11.92 10.23 -10.32
N VAL A 96 -10.78 10.52 -9.70
CA VAL A 96 -10.27 9.75 -8.56
C VAL A 96 -11.09 10.07 -7.32
N ILE A 97 -11.79 9.07 -6.77
CA ILE A 97 -12.60 9.22 -5.55
C ILE A 97 -11.74 9.06 -4.31
N LYS A 98 -10.88 8.07 -4.29
CA LYS A 98 -10.01 7.78 -3.15
C LYS A 98 -8.72 7.11 -3.59
N ILE A 99 -7.69 7.31 -2.76
CA ILE A 99 -6.44 6.55 -2.80
C ILE A 99 -6.32 5.86 -1.45
N SER A 100 -5.93 4.59 -1.43
CA SER A 100 -5.77 3.78 -0.21
C SER A 100 -4.63 2.79 -0.37
N GLY A 101 -4.07 2.34 0.76
CA GLY A 101 -2.87 1.50 0.80
C GLY A 101 -1.59 2.31 0.93
N HIS A 102 -0.49 1.63 1.20
CA HIS A 102 0.83 2.20 1.40
C HIS A 102 1.83 1.44 0.54
N GLY A 103 2.87 2.13 0.05
CA GLY A 103 3.88 1.49 -0.80
C GLY A 103 3.27 0.81 -2.03
N ASP A 104 3.71 -0.39 -2.30
CA ASP A 104 3.33 -1.19 -3.47
C ASP A 104 1.87 -1.65 -3.45
N LYS A 105 1.27 -1.76 -2.24
CA LYS A 105 -0.16 -2.09 -2.04
C LYS A 105 -1.10 -0.90 -2.26
N LYS A 106 -0.58 0.21 -2.77
CA LYS A 106 -1.35 1.42 -3.05
C LYS A 106 -2.33 1.18 -4.20
N ARG A 107 -3.59 1.54 -3.98
CA ARG A 107 -4.68 1.40 -4.94
C ARG A 107 -5.51 2.68 -4.98
N PHE A 108 -6.05 2.98 -6.15
CA PHE A 108 -6.91 4.13 -6.35
C PHE A 108 -8.22 3.72 -7.00
N THR A 109 -9.28 4.45 -6.68
CA THR A 109 -10.63 4.21 -7.24
C THR A 109 -11.00 5.35 -8.16
N VAL A 110 -11.33 5.03 -9.40
CA VAL A 110 -11.74 6.00 -10.42
C VAL A 110 -13.22 5.80 -10.70
N ARG A 111 -13.98 6.91 -10.69
CA ARG A 111 -15.40 6.96 -11.04
C ARG A 111 -15.57 7.60 -12.41
N LYS A 112 -16.31 6.93 -13.27
CA LYS A 112 -16.73 7.40 -14.60
C LYS A 112 -18.23 7.36 -14.67
N MET A 113 -18.83 8.34 -15.33
CA MET A 113 -20.24 8.26 -15.73
C MET A 113 -20.34 7.60 -17.11
N SER A 114 -21.10 6.53 -17.20
CA SER A 114 -21.43 5.86 -18.45
C SER A 114 -22.93 6.02 -18.69
N GLY A 115 -23.31 7.01 -19.51
CA GLY A 115 -24.67 7.44 -19.61
C GLY A 115 -25.20 7.98 -18.28
N THR A 116 -26.26 7.38 -17.75
CA THR A 116 -26.86 7.72 -16.46
C THR A 116 -26.24 6.99 -15.27
N VAL A 117 -25.47 5.93 -15.52
CA VAL A 117 -24.91 5.06 -14.48
C VAL A 117 -23.48 5.47 -14.13
N GLY A 118 -23.20 5.59 -12.83
CA GLY A 118 -21.85 5.82 -12.32
C GLY A 118 -21.10 4.51 -12.12
N VAL A 119 -20.01 4.31 -12.83
CA VAL A 119 -19.16 3.11 -12.74
C VAL A 119 -17.90 3.45 -11.97
N GLU A 120 -17.56 2.63 -10.97
CA GLU A 120 -16.33 2.76 -10.19
C GLU A 120 -15.43 1.56 -10.44
N ARG A 121 -14.15 1.82 -10.71
CA ARG A 121 -13.14 0.79 -10.86
C ARG A 121 -11.97 1.05 -9.91
N ILE A 122 -11.49 -0.01 -9.27
CA ILE A 122 -10.33 0.03 -8.39
C ILE A 122 -9.14 -0.48 -9.16
N PHE A 123 -8.06 0.31 -9.16
CA PHE A 123 -6.80 -0.02 -9.81
C PHE A 123 -5.69 -0.10 -8.76
N PRO A 124 -4.99 -1.25 -8.62
CA PRO A 124 -3.71 -1.30 -7.92
C PRO A 124 -2.66 -0.56 -8.76
N ILE A 125 -1.78 0.23 -8.13
CA ILE A 125 -0.76 1.00 -8.86
C ILE A 125 0.25 0.06 -9.52
N GLU A 126 0.71 -0.97 -8.80
CA GLU A 126 1.69 -1.95 -9.29
C GLU A 126 1.09 -3.02 -10.22
N SER A 127 -0.12 -2.82 -10.74
CA SER A 127 -0.72 -3.78 -11.66
C SER A 127 0.01 -3.79 -13.00
N PRO A 128 0.44 -4.97 -13.50
CA PRO A 128 1.06 -5.09 -14.83
C PRO A 128 0.10 -4.70 -15.96
N ALA A 129 -1.21 -4.79 -15.72
CA ALA A 129 -2.25 -4.44 -16.68
C ALA A 129 -2.42 -2.92 -16.89
N ILE A 130 -1.83 -2.08 -16.04
CA ILE A 130 -1.81 -0.63 -16.26
C ILE A 130 -0.63 -0.32 -17.17
N ASP A 131 -0.92 0.25 -18.33
CA ASP A 131 0.08 0.67 -19.28
C ASP A 131 0.58 2.09 -18.96
N SER A 132 -0.32 3.07 -18.95
CA SER A 132 -0.01 4.46 -18.62
C SER A 132 -1.14 5.12 -17.81
N ILE A 133 -0.78 6.18 -17.09
CA ILE A 133 -1.72 7.05 -16.38
C ILE A 133 -1.44 8.49 -16.76
N GLU A 134 -2.44 9.17 -17.29
CA GLU A 134 -2.37 10.59 -17.65
C GLU A 134 -3.24 11.41 -16.72
N VAL A 135 -2.71 12.54 -16.23
CA VAL A 135 -3.47 13.50 -15.42
C VAL A 135 -4.01 14.60 -16.34
N ASN A 136 -5.31 14.55 -16.63
CA ASN A 136 -5.97 15.52 -17.51
C ASN A 136 -6.25 16.84 -16.80
N LYS A 137 -6.79 16.77 -15.55
CA LYS A 137 -7.18 17.96 -14.78
C LYS A 137 -6.91 17.74 -13.31
N ARG A 138 -6.38 18.76 -12.65
CA ARG A 138 -6.19 18.77 -11.20
C ARG A 138 -7.41 19.39 -10.51
N GLY A 139 -8.07 18.63 -9.63
CA GLY A 139 -9.27 19.05 -8.93
C GLY A 139 -9.00 19.82 -7.64
N LYS A 140 -9.83 20.83 -7.35
CA LYS A 140 -9.81 21.54 -6.07
C LYS A 140 -10.80 20.88 -5.12
N VAL A 141 -10.29 20.05 -4.18
CA VAL A 141 -11.10 19.35 -3.19
C VAL A 141 -10.50 19.51 -1.80
N ARG A 142 -11.38 19.46 -0.77
CA ARG A 142 -10.98 19.57 0.64
C ARG A 142 -10.89 18.22 1.35
N ARG A 143 -11.46 17.16 0.76
CA ARG A 143 -11.55 15.83 1.35
C ARG A 143 -10.63 14.84 0.63
N ALA A 144 -10.00 13.94 1.36
CA ALA A 144 -9.19 12.88 0.81
C ALA A 144 -10.02 11.73 0.20
N LYS A 145 -11.28 11.57 0.63
CA LYS A 145 -12.22 10.56 0.13
C LYS A 145 -13.51 11.24 -0.29
N LEU A 146 -13.94 11.07 -1.55
CA LEU A 146 -15.00 11.83 -2.20
C LEU A 146 -16.26 10.96 -2.40
N TYR A 147 -16.69 10.26 -1.35
CA TYR A 147 -17.88 9.39 -1.45
C TYR A 147 -19.18 10.13 -1.76
N TYR A 148 -19.26 11.42 -1.44
CA TYR A 148 -20.43 12.24 -1.75
C TYR A 148 -20.72 12.34 -3.26
N LEU A 149 -19.70 12.13 -4.12
CA LEU A 149 -19.89 12.13 -5.57
C LEU A 149 -20.80 10.99 -6.06
N ARG A 150 -21.00 9.95 -5.24
CA ARG A 150 -21.88 8.83 -5.59
C ARG A 150 -23.35 9.27 -5.68
N ALA A 151 -23.75 10.18 -4.81
CA ALA A 151 -25.12 10.71 -4.77
C ALA A 151 -25.35 11.84 -5.79
N LEU A 152 -24.26 12.38 -6.38
CA LEU A 152 -24.34 13.52 -7.29
C LEU A 152 -24.22 13.06 -8.74
N THR A 153 -25.08 13.66 -9.59
CA THR A 153 -25.09 13.41 -11.03
C THR A 153 -25.08 14.73 -11.82
N GLY A 154 -24.72 14.67 -13.09
CA GLY A 154 -24.75 15.80 -14.01
C GLY A 154 -23.82 16.94 -13.60
N LYS A 155 -24.33 18.18 -13.64
CA LYS A 155 -23.55 19.40 -13.35
C LYS A 155 -23.02 19.45 -11.90
N LYS A 156 -23.79 18.94 -10.93
CA LYS A 156 -23.43 18.91 -9.50
C LYS A 156 -22.23 17.97 -9.18
N ALA A 157 -21.99 16.97 -10.02
CA ALA A 157 -20.87 16.04 -9.87
C ALA A 157 -19.54 16.58 -10.44
N ARG A 158 -19.54 17.74 -11.06
CA ARG A 158 -18.31 18.34 -11.63
C ARG A 158 -17.47 18.96 -10.52
N ILE A 159 -16.20 18.58 -10.49
CA ILE A 159 -15.21 19.14 -9.56
C ILE A 159 -14.58 20.38 -10.20
N ALA A 160 -14.49 21.45 -9.44
CA ALA A 160 -13.80 22.66 -9.85
C ALA A 160 -12.30 22.40 -10.08
N GLU A 161 -11.74 22.94 -11.13
CA GLU A 161 -10.33 22.84 -11.44
C GLU A 161 -9.49 23.73 -10.52
N LYS A 162 -8.35 23.22 -10.07
CA LYS A 162 -7.38 23.99 -9.29
C LYS A 162 -6.63 24.93 -10.24
N LYS A 163 -6.92 26.23 -10.17
CA LYS A 163 -6.17 27.24 -10.91
C LYS A 163 -4.72 27.25 -10.41
N THR A 164 -3.79 26.89 -11.26
CA THR A 164 -2.35 27.07 -10.99
C THR A 164 -2.04 28.53 -11.29
N VAL A 165 -1.76 29.31 -10.26
CA VAL A 165 -1.21 30.65 -10.47
C VAL A 165 0.19 30.43 -11.03
N GLN A 166 0.38 30.70 -12.31
CA GLN A 166 1.73 30.82 -12.87
C GLN A 166 2.35 32.02 -12.17
N LYS A 167 3.34 31.79 -11.30
CA LYS A 167 4.25 32.85 -10.89
C LYS A 167 5.04 33.21 -12.16
N ASN A 168 4.70 34.30 -12.76
CA ASN A 168 5.54 34.89 -13.80
C ASN A 168 6.91 35.04 -13.16
N ALA A 169 7.88 34.29 -13.64
CA ALA A 169 9.29 34.53 -13.36
C ALA A 169 9.64 35.78 -14.12
N GLU A 170 9.73 36.93 -13.40
CA GLU A 170 10.50 38.09 -13.82
C GLU A 170 11.98 37.84 -13.60
#